data_bf0fc6d032ab1d9b68789df659ca616a
#
_entry.id   bf0fc6d032ab1d9b68789df659ca616a
#
_cell.length_a   1.000
_cell.length_b   1.000
_cell.length_c   1.000
_cell.angle_alpha   90.00
_cell.angle_beta   90.00
_cell.angle_gamma   90.00
#
_symmetry.space_group_name_H-M   'P 1'
#
loop_
_entity.id
_entity.type
_entity.pdbx_description
1 polymer ?
#
loop_
_entity_poly.entity_id
_entity_poly.type
_entity_poly.pdbx_seq_one_letter_code
_entity_poly.pdbx_strand_id
1 'polypeptide(L)'
;MGLFLQVLTVLVITVSLQGWLPLGCLEEERIALLHLKDSLNYPNGTSLPSWRIAHANCCDWEGIECNSSTGRVTVLDLWGVRNEELGDWYLNASLFLPFQQLNVLSLWNNRIAGWVENKGLLS
;
A
#
# COMPACT_ATOMS: atom_id res chain seq x y z
N MET A 1 -21.83 39.04 5.56
CA MET A 1 -22.00 38.20 5.29
C MET A 1 -21.15 37.42 4.63
N GLY A 2 -20.52 37.90 4.05
CA GLY A 2 -19.64 37.15 3.44
C GLY A 2 -18.96 36.36 4.41
N LEU A 3 -18.97 36.70 5.40
CA LEU A 3 -18.44 36.09 6.34
C LEU A 3 -18.85 34.78 6.55
N PHE A 4 -19.87 34.58 6.51
CA PHE A 4 -20.29 33.41 6.85
C PHE A 4 -19.85 32.59 5.79
N LEU A 5 -19.63 33.10 4.76
CA LEU A 5 -19.25 32.45 3.76
C LEU A 5 -17.98 31.95 4.03
N GLN A 6 -17.16 32.57 4.49
CA GLN A 6 -15.97 32.12 4.73
C GLN A 6 -16.07 31.14 5.69
N VAL A 7 -16.89 31.16 6.34
CA VAL A 7 -17.09 30.27 7.37
C VAL A 7 -17.31 29.09 6.67
N LEU A 8 -18.09 29.08 5.73
CA LEU A 8 -18.36 27.99 5.08
C LEU A 8 -17.22 27.47 4.46
N THR A 9 -16.53 28.21 3.83
CA THR A 9 -15.46 27.77 3.21
C THR A 9 -14.67 27.09 4.21
N VAL A 10 -14.47 27.62 5.21
CA VAL A 10 -13.75 27.05 6.23
C VAL A 10 -14.29 25.81 6.50
N LEU A 11 -15.50 25.69 6.55
CA LEU A 11 -16.08 24.54 6.84
C LEU A 11 -15.79 23.61 5.83
N VAL A 12 -15.94 23.93 4.67
CA VAL A 12 -15.77 23.06 3.69
C VAL A 12 -14.43 22.65 3.84
N ILE A 13 -13.54 23.40 3.99
CA ILE A 13 -12.28 23.06 4.18
C ILE A 13 -12.16 22.16 5.28
N THR A 14 -12.73 22.42 6.29
CA THR A 14 -12.61 21.62 7.41
C THR A 14 -13.15 20.36 7.04
N VAL A 15 -14.15 20.36 6.26
CA VAL A 15 -14.76 19.20 5.95
C VAL A 15 -13.84 18.49 5.11
N SER A 16 -13.27 19.11 4.24
CA SER A 16 -12.41 18.45 3.42
C SER A 16 -11.42 17.99 4.35
N LEU A 17 -11.19 18.67 5.28
CA LEU A 17 -10.26 18.40 6.21
C LEU A 17 -10.49 17.10 6.72
N GLN A 18 -11.61 16.75 6.94
CA GLN A 18 -11.92 15.58 7.53
C GLN A 18 -11.60 14.63 6.51
N GLY A 19 -11.88 14.92 5.36
CA GLY A 19 -11.68 14.01 4.35
C GLY A 19 -10.22 13.71 4.25
N TRP A 20 -9.38 14.59 4.67
CA TRP A 20 -8.02 14.31 4.48
C TRP A 20 -7.34 13.91 5.71
N LEU A 21 -8.09 13.68 6.67
CA LEU A 21 -7.49 13.26 7.83
C LEU A 21 -7.12 11.92 7.37
N PRO A 22 -5.99 11.46 7.71
CA PRO A 22 -5.50 10.20 7.29
C PRO A 22 -6.38 9.13 7.75
N LEU A 23 -7.31 8.86 6.94
CA LEU A 23 -8.18 7.81 7.24
C LEU A 23 -7.50 6.60 6.72
N GLY A 24 -6.29 6.76 6.29
CA GLY A 24 -5.65 5.62 5.77
C GLY A 24 -4.44 5.96 4.96
N CYS A 25 -4.03 5.06 4.14
CA CYS A 25 -2.84 5.22 3.38
C CYS A 25 -3.07 6.07 2.13
N LEU A 26 -2.01 6.46 1.48
CA LEU A 26 -2.13 7.24 0.27
C LEU A 26 -2.61 6.32 -0.83
N GLU A 27 -3.36 6.86 -1.75
CA GLU A 27 -3.92 6.09 -2.83
C GLU A 27 -2.84 5.42 -3.67
N GLU A 28 -1.76 6.09 -3.97
CA GLU A 28 -0.70 5.49 -4.75
C GLU A 28 -0.05 4.30 -4.03
N GLU A 29 0.01 4.34 -2.73
CA GLU A 29 0.58 3.23 -1.99
C GLU A 29 -0.42 2.08 -1.94
N ARG A 30 -1.70 2.41 -1.80
CA ARG A 30 -2.72 1.38 -1.76
C ARG A 30 -2.75 0.61 -3.08
N ILE A 31 -2.65 1.32 -4.19
CA ILE A 31 -2.67 0.66 -5.49
C ILE A 31 -1.42 -0.20 -5.65
N ALA A 32 -0.28 0.29 -5.19
CA ALA A 32 0.95 -0.48 -5.28
C ALA A 32 0.85 -1.76 -4.46
N LEU A 33 0.20 -1.67 -3.29
CA LEU A 33 0.05 -2.85 -2.46
C LEU A 33 -0.87 -3.88 -3.14
N LEU A 34 -1.90 -3.42 -3.83
CA LEU A 34 -2.78 -4.35 -4.51
C LEU A 34 -2.06 -5.03 -5.67
N HIS A 35 -1.16 -4.32 -6.34
CA HIS A 35 -0.38 -4.93 -7.41
C HIS A 35 0.61 -5.92 -6.80
N LEU A 36 1.13 -5.62 -5.63
CA LEU A 36 2.06 -6.51 -4.98
C LEU A 36 1.33 -7.78 -4.58
N LYS A 37 0.09 -7.64 -4.10
CA LYS A 37 -0.70 -8.79 -3.70
C LYS A 37 -0.95 -9.66 -4.93
N ASP A 38 -1.24 -9.07 -6.07
CA ASP A 38 -1.52 -9.83 -7.27
C ASP A 38 -0.25 -10.60 -7.69
N SER A 39 0.89 -9.98 -7.59
CA SER A 39 2.14 -10.62 -7.96
C SER A 39 2.44 -11.77 -7.02
N LEU A 40 2.24 -11.53 -5.74
CA LEU A 40 2.53 -12.52 -4.72
C LEU A 40 1.61 -13.72 -4.84
N ASN A 41 0.43 -13.55 -5.35
CA ASN A 41 -0.54 -14.62 -5.48
C ASN A 41 -0.60 -15.23 -6.88
N TYR A 42 0.21 -14.76 -7.79
CA TYR A 42 0.20 -15.30 -9.13
C TYR A 42 0.69 -16.74 -9.14
N PRO A 43 0.01 -17.67 -9.79
CA PRO A 43 -1.11 -17.43 -10.68
C PRO A 43 -2.47 -17.59 -10.01
N ASN A 44 -2.56 -18.25 -8.89
CA ASN A 44 -3.88 -18.46 -8.30
C ASN A 44 -3.87 -18.59 -6.79
N GLY A 45 -3.03 -17.85 -6.13
CA GLY A 45 -3.00 -17.88 -4.68
C GLY A 45 -4.07 -16.99 -4.07
N THR A 46 -4.24 -17.10 -2.77
CA THR A 46 -5.28 -16.36 -2.06
C THR A 46 -4.75 -15.70 -0.79
N SER A 47 -3.46 -15.45 -0.71
CA SER A 47 -2.89 -14.84 0.47
C SER A 47 -3.30 -13.37 0.61
N LEU A 48 -3.19 -12.87 1.79
CA LEU A 48 -3.48 -11.48 2.13
C LEU A 48 -4.92 -11.11 1.82
N PRO A 49 -5.87 -11.88 2.34
CA PRO A 49 -7.26 -11.62 2.04
C PRO A 49 -7.78 -10.28 2.58
N SER A 50 -7.12 -9.68 3.57
CA SER A 50 -7.60 -8.41 4.08
C SER A 50 -7.23 -7.25 3.15
N TRP A 51 -6.32 -7.49 2.21
CA TRP A 51 -5.91 -6.45 1.28
C TRP A 51 -6.96 -6.36 0.18
N ARG A 52 -7.98 -5.57 0.42
CA ARG A 52 -9.06 -5.47 -0.55
C ARG A 52 -9.50 -4.04 -0.76
N ILE A 53 -9.98 -3.75 -1.94
CA ILE A 53 -10.50 -2.44 -2.26
C ILE A 53 -11.57 -2.03 -1.27
N ALA A 54 -12.37 -2.98 -0.81
CA ALA A 54 -13.44 -2.67 0.12
C ALA A 54 -12.90 -2.15 1.46
N HIS A 55 -11.65 -2.46 1.81
CA HIS A 55 -11.06 -1.98 3.03
C HIS A 55 -10.13 -0.85 2.60
N ALA A 56 -10.64 0.34 2.50
CA ALA A 56 -9.89 1.48 1.97
C ALA A 56 -8.65 1.88 2.75
N ASN A 57 -8.62 1.62 4.03
CA ASN A 57 -7.46 2.02 4.81
C ASN A 57 -6.43 0.92 4.82
N CYS A 58 -5.47 0.98 3.93
CA CYS A 58 -4.49 -0.07 3.85
C CYS A 58 -3.57 -0.11 5.06
N CYS A 59 -3.59 0.88 5.90
CA CYS A 59 -2.79 0.83 7.12
C CYS A 59 -3.34 -0.21 8.09
N ASP A 60 -4.57 -0.66 7.86
CA ASP A 60 -5.17 -1.68 8.72
C ASP A 60 -4.99 -3.07 8.11
N TRP A 61 -4.38 -3.16 6.94
CA TRP A 61 -4.22 -4.46 6.28
C TRP A 61 -3.11 -5.25 6.98
N GLU A 62 -3.21 -6.58 6.96
CA GLU A 62 -2.24 -7.40 7.63
C GLU A 62 -0.83 -7.16 7.12
N GLY A 63 0.12 -7.09 7.99
CA GLY A 63 1.52 -6.91 7.62
C GLY A 63 1.94 -5.49 7.32
N ILE A 64 1.04 -4.52 7.44
CA ILE A 64 1.35 -3.13 7.13
C ILE A 64 1.31 -2.24 8.35
N GLU A 65 2.29 -1.37 8.48
CA GLU A 65 2.28 -0.36 9.50
C GLU A 65 2.54 0.95 8.80
N CYS A 66 1.91 2.00 9.27
CA CYS A 66 2.03 3.32 8.67
C CYS A 66 2.46 4.36 9.68
N ASN A 67 2.97 5.47 9.21
CA ASN A 67 3.31 6.61 10.03
C ASN A 67 1.99 7.28 10.37
N SER A 68 1.69 7.46 11.64
CA SER A 68 0.41 8.00 12.06
C SER A 68 0.20 9.46 11.62
N SER A 69 1.26 10.18 11.34
CA SER A 69 1.12 11.58 10.95
C SER A 69 0.90 11.71 9.44
N THR A 70 1.47 10.83 8.64
CA THR A 70 1.41 10.99 7.21
C THR A 70 0.53 9.95 6.51
N GLY A 71 0.24 8.86 7.18
CA GLY A 71 -0.51 7.77 6.58
C GLY A 71 0.33 6.95 5.61
N ARG A 72 1.63 7.24 5.51
CA ARG A 72 2.47 6.51 4.58
C ARG A 72 2.96 5.21 5.19
N VAL A 73 3.10 4.21 4.35
CA VAL A 73 3.52 2.88 4.79
C VAL A 73 4.98 2.93 5.22
N THR A 74 5.27 2.45 6.40
CA THR A 74 6.64 2.42 6.90
C THR A 74 7.13 0.99 7.08
N VAL A 75 6.24 0.03 7.23
CA VAL A 75 6.63 -1.35 7.40
C VAL A 75 5.79 -2.26 6.52
N LEU A 76 6.44 -3.17 5.83
CA LEU A 76 5.75 -4.20 5.08
C LEU A 76 6.35 -5.51 5.57
N ASP A 77 5.58 -6.25 6.35
CA ASP A 77 6.04 -7.52 6.86
C ASP A 77 5.28 -8.62 6.13
N LEU A 78 5.89 -9.18 5.13
CA LEU A 78 5.25 -10.18 4.30
C LEU A 78 5.96 -11.53 4.43
N TRP A 79 6.47 -11.83 5.62
CA TRP A 79 7.18 -13.07 5.86
C TRP A 79 6.27 -14.27 5.62
N GLY A 80 6.73 -15.15 4.74
CA GLY A 80 6.01 -16.41 4.57
C GLY A 80 4.57 -16.35 4.07
N VAL A 81 4.21 -15.29 3.35
CA VAL A 81 2.82 -15.16 2.91
C VAL A 81 2.53 -15.80 1.55
N ARG A 82 3.53 -16.03 0.73
CA ARG A 82 3.26 -16.66 -0.57
C ARG A 82 3.05 -18.16 -0.37
N ASN A 83 2.04 -18.71 -1.02
CA ASN A 83 1.77 -20.14 -0.94
C ASN A 83 2.90 -20.85 -1.67
N GLU A 84 3.60 -21.74 -1.00
CA GLU A 84 4.69 -22.48 -1.58
C GLU A 84 4.31 -23.26 -2.81
N GLU A 85 3.10 -23.70 -2.91
CA GLU A 85 2.68 -24.48 -4.05
C GLU A 85 2.69 -23.66 -5.34
N LEU A 86 2.76 -22.36 -5.25
CA LEU A 86 2.79 -21.52 -6.42
C LEU A 86 4.20 -21.49 -7.04
N GLY A 87 5.18 -22.01 -6.32
CA GLY A 87 6.53 -22.09 -6.86
C GLY A 87 7.30 -20.78 -6.72
N ASP A 88 8.34 -20.65 -7.51
CA ASP A 88 9.22 -19.50 -7.40
C ASP A 88 8.54 -18.19 -7.76
N TRP A 89 9.00 -17.13 -7.13
CA TRP A 89 8.44 -15.81 -7.33
C TRP A 89 9.52 -14.89 -7.92
N TYR A 90 9.19 -14.26 -9.03
CA TYR A 90 10.11 -13.30 -9.62
C TYR A 90 9.48 -11.94 -9.35
N LEU A 91 10.01 -11.24 -8.37
CA LEU A 91 9.41 -10.02 -7.87
C LEU A 91 9.87 -8.80 -8.63
N ASN A 92 8.92 -7.97 -9.04
CA ASN A 92 9.25 -6.74 -9.74
C ASN A 92 9.60 -5.68 -8.70
N ALA A 93 10.86 -5.32 -8.63
CA ALA A 93 11.32 -4.38 -7.63
C ALA A 93 10.68 -3.00 -7.76
N SER A 94 10.20 -2.66 -8.95
CA SER A 94 9.61 -1.35 -9.13
C SER A 94 8.31 -1.18 -8.37
N LEU A 95 7.74 -2.29 -7.87
CA LEU A 95 6.50 -2.21 -7.12
C LEU A 95 6.73 -1.45 -5.81
N PHE A 96 7.97 -1.33 -5.36
CA PHE A 96 8.24 -0.67 -4.10
C PHE A 96 8.56 0.84 -4.24
N LEU A 97 8.65 1.34 -5.47
CA LEU A 97 8.97 2.73 -5.68
C LEU A 97 8.04 3.73 -5.00
N PRO A 98 6.73 3.47 -4.92
CA PRO A 98 5.85 4.44 -4.29
C PRO A 98 6.04 4.59 -2.78
N PHE A 99 6.66 3.61 -2.14
CA PHE A 99 6.76 3.62 -0.69
C PHE A 99 7.94 4.44 -0.20
N GLN A 100 7.80 5.74 -0.26
CA GLN A 100 8.90 6.65 0.04
C GLN A 100 9.34 6.72 1.50
N GLN A 101 8.51 6.26 2.41
CA GLN A 101 8.88 6.26 3.81
C GLN A 101 9.07 4.85 4.37
N LEU A 102 9.18 3.87 3.49
CA LEU A 102 9.33 2.49 3.93
C LEU A 102 10.66 2.31 4.67
N ASN A 103 10.60 1.82 5.87
CA ASN A 103 11.77 1.56 6.68
C ASN A 103 12.09 0.10 6.83
N VAL A 104 11.07 -0.72 6.83
CA VAL A 104 11.27 -2.15 7.05
C VAL A 104 10.53 -2.93 5.99
N LEU A 105 11.22 -3.81 5.33
CA LEU A 105 10.61 -4.66 4.32
C LEU A 105 11.07 -6.08 4.62
N SER A 106 10.15 -6.94 5.00
CA SER A 106 10.47 -8.33 5.27
C SER A 106 9.80 -9.17 4.19
N LEU A 107 10.61 -9.88 3.40
CA LEU A 107 10.09 -10.71 2.34
C LEU A 107 10.59 -12.15 2.48
N TRP A 108 11.08 -12.51 3.66
CA TRP A 108 11.61 -13.83 3.88
C TRP A 108 10.60 -14.95 3.67
N ASN A 109 11.08 -16.05 3.21
CA ASN A 109 10.30 -17.26 3.08
C ASN A 109 9.14 -17.13 2.09
N ASN A 110 9.37 -16.50 0.95
CA ASN A 110 8.36 -16.35 -0.09
C ASN A 110 8.81 -16.90 -1.44
N ARG A 111 9.84 -17.72 -1.44
CA ARG A 111 10.34 -18.36 -2.65
C ARG A 111 10.77 -17.36 -3.72
N ILE A 112 11.35 -16.27 -3.32
CA ILE A 112 11.83 -15.28 -4.27
C ILE A 112 13.04 -15.87 -4.96
N ALA A 113 12.92 -16.06 -6.26
CA ALA A 113 13.97 -16.64 -7.06
C ALA A 113 14.78 -15.58 -7.79
N GLY A 114 14.26 -14.40 -7.90
CA GLY A 114 14.97 -13.32 -8.56
C GLY A 114 14.16 -12.06 -8.61
N TRP A 115 14.80 -10.99 -9.05
CA TRP A 115 14.16 -9.70 -9.16
C TRP A 115 14.03 -9.34 -10.62
N VAL A 116 12.88 -8.75 -10.96
CA VAL A 116 12.62 -8.34 -12.31
C VAL A 116 12.50 -6.84 -12.27
N GLU A 117 13.01 -6.13 -13.25
CA GLU A 117 12.88 -4.70 -13.30
C GLU A 117 12.04 -4.28 -14.45
N ASN A 118 11.20 -3.30 -14.25
CA ASN A 118 10.40 -2.75 -15.31
C ASN A 118 11.27 -1.67 -15.94
N LYS A 119 11.95 -2.01 -17.02
CA LYS A 119 12.85 -1.11 -17.64
C LYS A 119 12.26 0.21 -18.08
N GLY A 120 11.01 0.21 -18.45
CA GLY A 120 10.39 1.44 -18.84
C GLY A 120 10.26 2.38 -17.66
N LEU A 121 10.29 1.85 -16.50
CA LEU A 121 10.11 2.63 -15.33
C LEU A 121 11.45 3.00 -14.71
N LEU A 122 12.38 2.13 -14.75
CA LEU A 122 13.67 2.35 -14.15
C LEU A 122 14.75 2.93 -15.04
N SER A 123 14.53 2.98 -16.27
CA SER A 123 15.55 3.56 -17.16
C SER A 123 15.25 5.04 -17.45
#